data_bfcaa39b5d0d488143abd38cb99d3fb2
#
_entry.id   bfcaa39b5d0d488143abd38cb99d3fb2
#
_cell.length_a   1.000
_cell.length_b   1.000
_cell.length_c   1.000
_cell.angle_alpha   90.00
_cell.angle_beta   90.00
_cell.angle_gamma   90.00
#
_symmetry.space_group_name_H-M   'P 1'
#
loop_
_entity.id
_entity.type
_entity.pdbx_description
1 polymer ?
#
loop_
_entity_poly.entity_id
_entity_poly.type
_entity_poly.pdbx_seq_one_letter_code
_entity_poly.pdbx_strand_id
1 'polypeptide(L)'
;MGKKFMFALGVVLATAQAFGAVYYVAPDGNDSNAGSEKKPFATLNKANKVVSAGDTVWIRGGIYDLHDTVFYERYKMTAGILLTASGESDDNRIYYLAYPGERPIFDATNLPVAAGEEHSDGTPEGAMYTSPIVVAAKYLHLKGFEVRNTPMIHNSNSGIFIYASKHIFLEQIDSHHNAGPGFFAHDGASGGGGHLFLNCDAHDNYDPTDWQGDGENADGFGVHYQYDGDTTKFIGCRAWWNSDDGYDVLAQEFPVVVENSYAMGNGYIHYGTSKPPNGNGNGFKMGYSRNDKGRHIIKNCVAWNNVATGFYSNYTTIGSTWINNTSYKNGDRSFGMPSTIYAEDERTRIAEVVPLMDDKAHVLKNNIAFPNKLSQIGTCWEKISSQDIDHYVDCPAGENNTWNFDLDLTEDDFVSLDDPSMTVTGEDLSTIPGMLGPRNADGSLPDVDFLKLKKGSRAIDKGEDVGLPFAGKAPDLGAFEYGMPASSSVAKSCSSAGKSSSSARKSSSSSKKPSAIVKKPAAIAGVQGPADVFDMQGRYLGTLPAETLRGDIAEALHAQFQVAGIYLVRHGKTTQQVTVK
;
A
#
# COMPACT_ATOMS: atom_id res chain seq x y z
N MET A 1 -48.20 -59.57 10.15
CA MET A 1 -46.87 -59.06 9.92
C MET A 1 -46.98 -57.60 9.37
N GLY A 2 -46.99 -56.64 10.29
CA GLY A 2 -47.14 -55.24 9.95
C GLY A 2 -45.76 -54.57 9.78
N LYS A 3 -45.43 -54.00 8.60
CA LYS A 3 -44.26 -53.23 8.38
C LYS A 3 -44.53 -51.80 8.83
N LYS A 4 -43.79 -51.33 9.86
CA LYS A 4 -43.76 -49.96 10.30
C LYS A 4 -42.80 -49.18 9.36
N PHE A 5 -43.33 -48.22 8.64
CA PHE A 5 -42.51 -47.19 7.92
C PHE A 5 -42.12 -46.11 8.93
N MET A 6 -40.82 -45.96 9.17
CA MET A 6 -40.26 -44.84 9.91
C MET A 6 -39.94 -43.71 8.91
N PHE A 7 -40.67 -42.60 8.99
CA PHE A 7 -40.30 -41.37 8.30
C PHE A 7 -39.16 -40.68 9.07
N ALA A 8 -38.01 -40.61 8.48
CA ALA A 8 -36.92 -39.75 8.96
C ALA A 8 -37.18 -38.31 8.52
N LEU A 9 -37.47 -37.43 9.47
CA LEU A 9 -37.61 -36.00 9.26
C LEU A 9 -36.19 -35.39 9.16
N GLY A 10 -35.70 -35.14 7.96
CA GLY A 10 -34.46 -34.45 7.73
C GLY A 10 -34.64 -32.95 8.06
N VAL A 11 -34.03 -32.52 9.14
CA VAL A 11 -33.89 -31.07 9.44
C VAL A 11 -32.87 -30.50 8.50
N VAL A 12 -33.31 -29.77 7.48
CA VAL A 12 -32.43 -28.91 6.67
C VAL A 12 -32.13 -27.67 7.52
N LEU A 13 -30.96 -27.64 8.13
CA LEU A 13 -30.41 -26.42 8.69
C LEU A 13 -30.05 -25.51 7.50
N ALA A 14 -30.95 -24.57 7.18
CA ALA A 14 -30.60 -23.43 6.34
C ALA A 14 -29.65 -22.56 7.16
N THR A 15 -28.37 -22.55 6.82
CA THR A 15 -27.42 -21.56 7.30
C THR A 15 -27.85 -20.22 6.69
N ALA A 16 -28.57 -19.41 7.44
CA ALA A 16 -28.74 -18.02 7.11
C ALA A 16 -27.33 -17.38 7.17
N GLN A 17 -26.80 -16.93 6.04
CA GLN A 17 -25.67 -16.02 6.06
C GLN A 17 -26.17 -14.76 6.75
N ALA A 18 -25.72 -14.53 7.96
CA ALA A 18 -25.96 -13.31 8.67
C ALA A 18 -25.16 -12.21 7.94
N PHE A 19 -25.85 -11.25 7.33
CA PHE A 19 -25.19 -10.01 6.90
C PHE A 19 -24.67 -9.34 8.16
N GLY A 20 -23.41 -8.82 8.10
CA GLY A 20 -22.84 -8.07 9.20
C GLY A 20 -23.72 -6.87 9.58
N ALA A 21 -23.66 -6.49 10.84
CA ALA A 21 -24.34 -5.30 11.31
C ALA A 21 -23.73 -4.02 10.69
N VAL A 22 -24.52 -2.96 10.61
CA VAL A 22 -24.07 -1.66 10.10
C VAL A 22 -24.21 -0.63 11.21
N TYR A 23 -23.10 0.01 11.51
CA TYR A 23 -23.00 1.09 12.50
C TYR A 23 -22.55 2.40 11.84
N TYR A 24 -22.82 3.51 12.52
CA TYR A 24 -22.44 4.83 12.08
C TYR A 24 -21.72 5.57 13.20
N VAL A 25 -20.68 6.31 12.81
CA VAL A 25 -19.93 7.21 13.68
C VAL A 25 -19.98 8.60 13.06
N ALA A 26 -20.22 9.64 13.85
CA ALA A 26 -20.29 11.03 13.39
C ALA A 26 -19.68 11.99 14.43
N PRO A 27 -19.08 13.14 14.03
CA PRO A 27 -18.48 14.09 14.98
C PRO A 27 -19.49 14.64 15.99
N ASP A 28 -20.76 14.76 15.60
CA ASP A 28 -21.89 15.18 16.45
C ASP A 28 -22.66 14.00 17.07
N GLY A 29 -22.11 12.79 16.99
CA GLY A 29 -22.68 11.58 17.56
C GLY A 29 -22.62 11.53 19.09
N ASN A 30 -23.08 10.41 19.66
CA ASN A 30 -23.00 10.16 21.09
C ASN A 30 -22.82 8.67 21.37
N ASP A 31 -21.82 8.31 22.17
CA ASP A 31 -21.47 6.90 22.46
C ASP A 31 -22.53 6.17 23.31
N SER A 32 -23.51 6.87 23.86
CA SER A 32 -24.70 6.26 24.45
C SER A 32 -25.79 5.87 23.45
N ASN A 33 -25.65 6.28 22.18
CA ASN A 33 -26.56 5.94 21.10
C ASN A 33 -26.44 4.46 20.70
N ALA A 34 -27.34 4.04 19.81
CA ALA A 34 -27.37 2.66 19.27
C ALA A 34 -26.42 2.45 18.06
N GLY A 35 -25.72 3.49 17.59
CA GLY A 35 -24.88 3.42 16.40
C GLY A 35 -25.63 3.35 15.07
N SER A 36 -26.94 3.65 15.05
CA SER A 36 -27.71 3.70 13.81
C SER A 36 -27.44 5.02 13.06
N GLU A 37 -27.80 5.07 11.77
CA GLU A 37 -27.61 6.27 10.94
C GLU A 37 -28.21 7.56 11.57
N LYS A 38 -29.39 7.44 12.20
CA LYS A 38 -30.05 8.56 12.88
C LYS A 38 -29.55 8.85 14.29
N LYS A 39 -28.84 7.91 14.89
CA LYS A 39 -28.26 7.98 16.24
C LYS A 39 -26.85 7.38 16.21
N PRO A 40 -25.89 8.04 15.56
CA PRO A 40 -24.53 7.55 15.42
C PRO A 40 -23.77 7.55 16.76
N PHE A 41 -22.76 6.76 16.86
CA PHE A 41 -21.74 6.88 17.90
C PHE A 41 -20.91 8.15 17.69
N ALA A 42 -20.26 8.65 18.73
CA ALA A 42 -19.30 9.74 18.62
C ALA A 42 -17.91 9.25 18.20
N THR A 43 -17.51 8.05 18.62
CA THR A 43 -16.13 7.59 18.50
C THR A 43 -15.98 6.22 17.83
N LEU A 44 -14.85 6.02 17.13
CA LEU A 44 -14.47 4.67 16.65
C LEU A 44 -14.13 3.74 17.81
N ASN A 45 -13.66 4.24 18.95
CA ASN A 45 -13.45 3.44 20.15
C ASN A 45 -14.75 2.78 20.65
N LYS A 46 -15.88 3.48 20.54
CA LYS A 46 -17.19 2.89 20.84
C LYS A 46 -17.61 1.86 19.81
N ALA A 47 -17.44 2.15 18.53
CA ALA A 47 -17.76 1.21 17.46
C ALA A 47 -16.93 -0.07 17.59
N ASN A 48 -15.62 0.04 17.86
CA ASN A 48 -14.70 -1.11 18.06
C ASN A 48 -15.15 -2.07 19.19
N LYS A 49 -15.87 -1.56 20.19
CA LYS A 49 -16.38 -2.40 21.31
C LYS A 49 -17.60 -3.25 20.96
N VAL A 50 -18.28 -2.97 19.85
CA VAL A 50 -19.55 -3.63 19.50
C VAL A 50 -19.52 -4.39 18.18
N VAL A 51 -18.52 -4.14 17.34
CA VAL A 51 -18.40 -4.81 16.03
C VAL A 51 -17.88 -6.23 16.14
N SER A 52 -18.25 -7.02 15.16
CA SER A 52 -17.81 -8.39 14.92
C SER A 52 -17.42 -8.57 13.45
N ALA A 53 -16.80 -9.69 13.11
CA ALA A 53 -16.46 -10.02 11.73
C ALA A 53 -17.66 -9.89 10.78
N GLY A 54 -17.46 -9.25 9.65
CA GLY A 54 -18.49 -8.94 8.65
C GLY A 54 -19.23 -7.62 8.87
N ASP A 55 -19.07 -6.97 10.03
CA ASP A 55 -19.74 -5.69 10.33
C ASP A 55 -19.09 -4.51 9.60
N THR A 56 -19.91 -3.49 9.32
CA THR A 56 -19.49 -2.25 8.68
C THR A 56 -19.74 -1.05 9.59
N VAL A 57 -18.74 -0.21 9.76
CA VAL A 57 -18.81 1.08 10.43
C VAL A 57 -18.67 2.18 9.37
N TRP A 58 -19.75 2.91 9.12
CA TRP A 58 -19.74 4.11 8.29
C TRP A 58 -19.30 5.31 9.10
N ILE A 59 -18.21 5.95 8.65
CA ILE A 59 -17.62 7.13 9.28
C ILE A 59 -18.13 8.35 8.52
N ARG A 60 -18.91 9.22 9.20
CA ARG A 60 -19.47 10.44 8.60
C ARG A 60 -18.38 11.51 8.47
N GLY A 61 -18.51 12.35 7.46
CA GLY A 61 -17.59 13.45 7.21
C GLY A 61 -17.58 14.50 8.33
N GLY A 62 -16.47 15.20 8.41
CA GLY A 62 -16.20 16.25 9.40
C GLY A 62 -14.95 15.96 10.23
N ILE A 63 -14.62 16.88 11.11
CA ILE A 63 -13.40 16.80 11.94
C ILE A 63 -13.73 16.06 13.24
N TYR A 64 -13.00 15.00 13.50
CA TYR A 64 -12.93 14.28 14.76
C TYR A 64 -11.73 14.82 15.53
N ASP A 65 -11.95 15.74 16.45
CA ASP A 65 -10.92 16.28 17.35
C ASP A 65 -10.56 15.23 18.38
N LEU A 66 -9.35 14.69 18.27
CA LEU A 66 -8.84 13.66 19.17
C LEU A 66 -8.20 14.33 20.38
N HIS A 67 -8.86 14.23 21.53
CA HIS A 67 -8.41 14.83 22.79
C HIS A 67 -8.40 13.86 23.98
N ASP A 68 -8.85 12.62 23.78
CA ASP A 68 -8.82 11.54 24.75
C ASP A 68 -7.89 10.43 24.29
N THR A 69 -7.25 9.72 25.23
CA THR A 69 -6.37 8.61 24.93
C THR A 69 -6.80 7.32 25.58
N VAL A 70 -6.48 6.20 24.91
CA VAL A 70 -6.56 4.84 25.43
C VAL A 70 -5.15 4.28 25.53
N PHE A 71 -4.78 3.76 26.71
CA PHE A 71 -3.48 3.14 26.89
C PHE A 71 -3.44 1.73 26.29
N TYR A 72 -2.43 1.47 25.45
CA TYR A 72 -2.18 0.16 24.87
C TYR A 72 -0.99 -0.51 25.56
N GLU A 73 -1.31 -1.39 26.52
CA GLU A 73 -0.35 -2.01 27.44
C GLU A 73 0.77 -2.79 26.72
N ARG A 74 0.42 -3.48 25.63
CA ARG A 74 1.36 -4.38 24.95
C ARG A 74 2.57 -3.66 24.34
N TYR A 75 2.40 -2.41 23.93
CA TYR A 75 3.48 -1.60 23.34
C TYR A 75 3.81 -0.35 24.17
N LYS A 76 3.20 -0.24 25.37
CA LYS A 76 3.41 0.91 26.25
C LYS A 76 3.20 2.25 25.52
N MET A 77 2.09 2.38 24.83
CA MET A 77 1.76 3.59 24.09
C MET A 77 0.33 4.06 24.36
N THR A 78 0.05 5.31 24.05
CA THR A 78 -1.30 5.87 24.06
C THR A 78 -1.83 6.00 22.64
N ALA A 79 -3.14 5.80 22.47
CA ALA A 79 -3.84 5.91 21.22
C ALA A 79 -5.05 6.83 21.37
N GLY A 80 -5.31 7.69 20.40
CA GLY A 80 -6.60 8.38 20.29
C GLY A 80 -7.71 7.39 19.98
N ILE A 81 -7.44 6.50 19.02
CA ILE A 81 -8.33 5.41 18.60
C ILE A 81 -7.54 4.11 18.66
N LEU A 82 -8.05 3.11 19.41
CA LEU A 82 -7.46 1.78 19.52
C LEU A 82 -8.40 0.73 18.92
N LEU A 83 -8.04 0.17 17.76
CA LEU A 83 -8.78 -0.86 17.06
C LEU A 83 -8.22 -2.26 17.41
N THR A 84 -8.98 -3.04 18.17
CA THR A 84 -8.60 -4.39 18.65
C THR A 84 -9.57 -5.48 18.21
N ALA A 85 -10.78 -5.14 17.78
CA ALA A 85 -11.72 -6.08 17.22
C ALA A 85 -11.19 -6.60 15.88
N SER A 86 -11.25 -7.90 15.66
CA SER A 86 -10.70 -8.56 14.48
C SER A 86 -11.79 -9.17 13.61
N GLY A 87 -11.62 -9.11 12.30
CA GLY A 87 -12.32 -9.98 11.37
C GLY A 87 -11.84 -11.44 11.48
N GLU A 88 -12.39 -12.33 10.68
CA GLU A 88 -12.04 -13.76 10.66
C GLU A 88 -11.13 -14.15 9.51
N SER A 89 -11.29 -13.48 8.36
CA SER A 89 -10.53 -13.74 7.13
C SER A 89 -10.56 -12.55 6.20
N ASP A 90 -9.85 -12.64 5.08
CA ASP A 90 -9.87 -11.62 4.02
C ASP A 90 -11.27 -11.42 3.42
N ASP A 91 -12.09 -12.44 3.41
CA ASP A 91 -13.48 -12.39 2.91
C ASP A 91 -14.50 -12.02 4.00
N ASN A 92 -14.07 -11.97 5.27
CA ASN A 92 -14.92 -11.67 6.43
C ASN A 92 -14.22 -10.69 7.39
N ARG A 93 -13.94 -9.50 6.88
CA ARG A 93 -13.28 -8.40 7.59
C ARG A 93 -14.25 -7.61 8.48
N ILE A 94 -13.73 -6.78 9.35
CA ILE A 94 -14.47 -5.63 9.88
C ILE A 94 -14.13 -4.42 9.02
N TYR A 95 -15.14 -3.65 8.63
CA TYR A 95 -15.03 -2.55 7.70
C TYR A 95 -15.22 -1.21 8.42
N TYR A 96 -14.23 -0.32 8.35
CA TYR A 96 -14.27 1.07 8.82
C TYR A 96 -14.12 1.98 7.61
N LEU A 97 -15.23 2.45 7.08
CA LEU A 97 -15.28 3.10 5.77
C LEU A 97 -15.84 4.51 5.88
N ALA A 98 -15.20 5.47 5.22
CA ALA A 98 -15.82 6.79 5.04
C ALA A 98 -17.18 6.64 4.35
N TYR A 99 -18.16 7.41 4.82
CA TYR A 99 -19.47 7.45 4.17
C TYR A 99 -19.33 8.00 2.75
N PRO A 100 -19.99 7.38 1.74
CA PRO A 100 -19.80 7.75 0.34
C PRO A 100 -19.97 9.25 0.07
N GLY A 101 -18.93 9.85 -0.52
CA GLY A 101 -18.92 11.29 -0.83
C GLY A 101 -18.59 12.19 0.36
N GLU A 102 -18.26 11.65 1.52
CA GLU A 102 -17.86 12.41 2.70
C GLU A 102 -16.39 12.19 3.04
N ARG A 103 -15.77 13.18 3.70
CA ARG A 103 -14.36 13.12 4.13
C ARG A 103 -14.27 13.23 5.65
N PRO A 104 -14.10 12.14 6.38
CA PRO A 104 -13.75 12.15 7.80
C PRO A 104 -12.30 12.56 7.99
N ILE A 105 -12.02 13.39 8.99
CA ILE A 105 -10.68 13.89 9.33
C ILE A 105 -10.44 13.62 10.80
N PHE A 106 -9.47 12.77 11.12
CA PHE A 106 -9.02 12.53 12.48
C PHE A 106 -7.86 13.48 12.78
N ASP A 107 -8.14 14.53 13.52
CA ASP A 107 -7.19 15.58 13.85
C ASP A 107 -6.63 15.38 15.26
N ALA A 108 -5.32 15.17 15.34
CA ALA A 108 -4.63 14.91 16.59
C ALA A 108 -3.97 16.14 17.22
N THR A 109 -4.26 17.35 16.74
CA THR A 109 -3.69 18.59 17.29
C THR A 109 -3.81 18.68 18.82
N ASN A 110 -4.94 18.22 19.37
CA ASN A 110 -5.23 18.27 20.81
C ASN A 110 -5.00 16.92 21.52
N LEU A 111 -4.41 15.93 20.84
CA LEU A 111 -4.18 14.62 21.43
C LEU A 111 -3.12 14.72 22.53
N PRO A 112 -3.41 14.30 23.79
CA PRO A 112 -2.42 14.30 24.84
C PRO A 112 -1.25 13.39 24.51
N VAL A 113 -0.05 13.94 24.54
CA VAL A 113 1.18 13.18 24.27
C VAL A 113 1.60 12.44 25.52
N ALA A 114 2.02 11.19 25.36
CA ALA A 114 2.60 10.41 26.42
C ALA A 114 3.94 11.03 26.84
N ALA A 115 3.99 11.56 28.04
CA ALA A 115 5.23 11.99 28.69
C ALA A 115 5.86 10.79 29.40
N GLY A 116 6.39 9.82 28.62
CA GLY A 116 7.15 8.73 29.19
C GLY A 116 8.45 9.26 29.79
N GLU A 117 8.74 8.92 31.01
CA GLU A 117 10.07 9.14 31.61
C GLU A 117 10.96 7.96 31.21
N GLU A 118 12.16 8.26 30.76
CA GLU A 118 13.18 7.25 30.51
C GLU A 118 13.93 7.01 31.84
N HIS A 119 13.97 5.76 32.30
CA HIS A 119 14.82 5.39 33.42
C HIS A 119 16.30 5.63 33.08
N SER A 120 17.11 5.84 34.10
CA SER A 120 18.56 6.03 33.95
C SER A 120 19.30 4.86 33.28
N ASP A 121 18.66 3.71 33.13
CA ASP A 121 19.14 2.54 32.41
C ASP A 121 18.60 2.42 30.97
N GLY A 122 17.88 3.44 30.47
CA GLY A 122 17.29 3.46 29.14
C GLY A 122 15.99 2.66 29.01
N THR A 123 15.40 2.19 30.12
CA THR A 123 14.11 1.52 30.09
C THR A 123 12.96 2.51 30.24
N PRO A 124 11.90 2.43 29.43
CA PRO A 124 10.78 3.37 29.51
C PRO A 124 9.87 3.10 30.68
N GLU A 125 9.54 4.16 31.45
CA GLU A 125 8.47 4.14 32.45
C GLU A 125 7.20 4.80 31.84
N GLY A 126 6.15 4.02 31.68
CA GLY A 126 4.88 4.51 31.13
C GLY A 126 4.79 4.42 29.60
N ALA A 127 3.94 5.23 29.00
CA ALA A 127 3.79 5.28 27.55
C ALA A 127 4.85 6.20 26.94
N MET A 128 5.58 5.69 25.96
CA MET A 128 6.63 6.43 25.25
C MET A 128 6.15 7.02 23.94
N TYR A 129 5.10 6.45 23.35
CA TYR A 129 4.61 6.82 22.03
C TYR A 129 3.14 7.17 22.09
N THR A 130 2.72 8.05 21.19
CA THR A 130 1.32 8.40 21.01
C THR A 130 0.98 8.36 19.53
N SER A 131 -0.11 7.71 19.17
CA SER A 131 -0.60 7.74 17.78
C SER A 131 -2.10 8.02 17.75
N PRO A 132 -2.58 8.82 16.80
CA PRO A 132 -4.01 9.03 16.60
C PRO A 132 -4.77 7.72 16.44
N ILE A 133 -4.25 6.81 15.61
CA ILE A 133 -4.88 5.52 15.35
C ILE A 133 -3.86 4.40 15.58
N VAL A 134 -4.19 3.49 16.48
CA VAL A 134 -3.46 2.24 16.70
C VAL A 134 -4.33 1.07 16.25
N VAL A 135 -3.80 0.26 15.36
CA VAL A 135 -4.42 -0.99 14.89
C VAL A 135 -3.67 -2.16 15.51
N ALA A 136 -4.35 -2.91 16.38
CA ALA A 136 -3.84 -4.12 17.02
C ALA A 136 -4.81 -5.30 16.79
N ALA A 137 -5.11 -5.57 15.53
CA ALA A 137 -6.18 -6.45 15.09
C ALA A 137 -5.81 -7.20 13.81
N LYS A 138 -6.70 -8.08 13.35
CA LYS A 138 -6.55 -8.83 12.10
C LYS A 138 -7.77 -8.62 11.21
N TYR A 139 -7.53 -8.66 9.89
CA TYR A 139 -8.60 -8.64 8.89
C TYR A 139 -9.53 -7.43 9.04
N LEU A 140 -8.94 -6.22 9.08
CA LEU A 140 -9.68 -4.96 9.00
C LEU A 140 -9.59 -4.39 7.58
N HIS A 141 -10.58 -3.62 7.19
CA HIS A 141 -10.56 -2.74 6.03
C HIS A 141 -10.86 -1.32 6.47
N LEU A 142 -9.87 -0.44 6.36
CA LEU A 142 -9.97 0.98 6.67
C LEU A 142 -9.94 1.76 5.37
N LYS A 143 -10.86 2.71 5.15
CA LYS A 143 -10.97 3.41 3.88
C LYS A 143 -11.45 4.84 3.96
N GLY A 144 -10.77 5.73 3.21
CA GLY A 144 -11.31 6.99 2.72
C GLY A 144 -11.32 8.15 3.73
N PHE A 145 -10.43 8.15 4.70
CA PHE A 145 -10.34 9.21 5.71
C PHE A 145 -8.92 9.81 5.79
N GLU A 146 -8.83 10.92 6.48
CA GLU A 146 -7.60 11.66 6.73
C GLU A 146 -7.16 11.51 8.19
N VAL A 147 -5.85 11.41 8.44
CA VAL A 147 -5.23 11.43 9.76
C VAL A 147 -4.12 12.45 9.77
N ARG A 148 -4.13 13.37 10.74
CA ARG A 148 -3.17 14.46 10.73
C ARG A 148 -2.80 15.01 12.11
N ASN A 149 -1.70 15.77 12.12
CA ASN A 149 -1.25 16.60 13.23
C ASN A 149 -0.91 15.81 14.51
N THR A 150 -0.33 14.62 14.36
CA THR A 150 0.16 13.89 15.55
C THR A 150 1.24 14.71 16.23
N PRO A 151 1.07 15.08 17.50
CA PRO A 151 2.06 15.86 18.21
C PRO A 151 3.26 15.02 18.63
N MET A 152 4.40 15.66 18.87
CA MET A 152 5.65 15.03 19.29
C MET A 152 6.22 15.64 20.56
N ILE A 153 6.87 14.80 21.40
CA ILE A 153 7.73 15.30 22.49
C ILE A 153 9.16 14.75 22.42
N HIS A 154 9.39 13.48 22.24
CA HIS A 154 10.74 12.89 22.20
C HIS A 154 10.89 11.73 21.24
N ASN A 155 9.82 11.03 20.92
CA ASN A 155 9.84 9.87 20.05
C ASN A 155 8.92 10.09 18.86
N SER A 156 9.29 9.55 17.74
CA SER A 156 8.53 9.58 16.52
C SER A 156 7.13 8.97 16.72
N ASN A 157 6.10 9.77 16.52
CA ASN A 157 4.69 9.40 16.73
C ASN A 157 3.97 9.28 15.39
N SER A 158 3.67 8.05 14.98
CA SER A 158 3.05 7.77 13.68
C SER A 158 1.61 8.28 13.60
N GLY A 159 1.16 8.65 12.41
CA GLY A 159 -0.25 8.94 12.15
C GLY A 159 -1.12 7.68 12.33
N ILE A 160 -0.75 6.58 11.69
CA ILE A 160 -1.38 5.27 11.87
C ILE A 160 -0.32 4.24 12.25
N PHE A 161 -0.44 3.67 13.44
CA PHE A 161 0.44 2.63 13.94
C PHE A 161 -0.24 1.26 13.88
N ILE A 162 0.34 0.31 13.15
CA ILE A 162 -0.14 -1.05 12.98
C ILE A 162 0.81 -1.97 13.72
N TYR A 163 0.36 -2.59 14.82
CA TYR A 163 1.23 -3.38 15.68
C TYR A 163 0.74 -4.80 15.85
N ALA A 164 1.61 -5.77 15.61
CA ALA A 164 1.32 -7.21 15.77
C ALA A 164 0.02 -7.63 15.06
N SER A 165 -0.21 -7.05 13.89
CA SER A 165 -1.46 -7.15 13.13
C SER A 165 -1.25 -7.92 11.84
N LYS A 166 -2.30 -8.59 11.34
CA LYS A 166 -2.25 -9.34 10.07
C LYS A 166 -3.38 -8.91 9.15
N HIS A 167 -3.07 -8.86 7.84
CA HIS A 167 -4.06 -8.65 6.79
C HIS A 167 -4.91 -7.39 6.97
N ILE A 168 -4.28 -6.28 7.36
CA ILE A 168 -4.94 -4.98 7.39
C ILE A 168 -4.97 -4.41 5.97
N PHE A 169 -6.15 -4.03 5.53
CA PHE A 169 -6.36 -3.37 4.26
C PHE A 169 -6.64 -1.89 4.50
N LEU A 170 -5.74 -1.03 4.01
CA LEU A 170 -5.85 0.43 4.05
C LEU A 170 -6.05 0.92 2.62
N GLU A 171 -7.13 1.63 2.38
CA GLU A 171 -7.51 2.10 1.05
C GLU A 171 -7.86 3.59 1.05
N GLN A 172 -7.20 4.36 0.18
CA GLN A 172 -7.51 5.79 0.00
C GLN A 172 -7.47 6.59 1.31
N ILE A 173 -6.46 6.35 2.13
CA ILE A 173 -6.22 7.07 3.37
C ILE A 173 -5.09 8.08 3.13
N ASP A 174 -5.27 9.27 3.67
CA ASP A 174 -4.31 10.36 3.66
C ASP A 174 -3.77 10.58 5.07
N SER A 175 -2.44 10.44 5.26
CA SER A 175 -1.79 10.57 6.56
C SER A 175 -0.65 11.58 6.48
N HIS A 176 -0.81 12.73 7.14
CA HIS A 176 0.09 13.86 6.94
C HIS A 176 0.26 14.76 8.16
N HIS A 177 1.34 15.59 8.13
CA HIS A 177 1.68 16.50 9.21
C HIS A 177 1.79 15.81 10.57
N ASN A 178 2.25 14.56 10.58
CA ASN A 178 2.47 13.81 11.81
C ASN A 178 3.92 13.95 12.25
N ALA A 179 4.15 13.93 13.55
CA ALA A 179 5.48 13.96 14.13
C ALA A 179 6.12 12.57 14.19
N GLY A 180 6.13 11.88 13.08
CA GLY A 180 6.65 10.55 12.85
C GLY A 180 6.09 9.99 11.55
N PRO A 181 6.27 8.70 11.23
CA PRO A 181 5.79 8.12 9.99
C PRO A 181 4.30 8.35 9.76
N GLY A 182 3.90 8.63 8.51
CA GLY A 182 2.48 8.69 8.15
C GLY A 182 1.78 7.38 8.47
N PHE A 183 2.38 6.27 8.04
CA PHE A 183 1.96 4.90 8.35
C PHE A 183 3.15 4.10 8.85
N PHE A 184 2.96 3.40 9.96
CA PHE A 184 4.01 2.56 10.52
C PHE A 184 3.49 1.18 10.91
N ALA A 185 3.89 0.15 10.17
CA ALA A 185 3.59 -1.24 10.49
C ALA A 185 4.80 -1.86 11.18
N HIS A 186 4.66 -2.19 12.47
CA HIS A 186 5.71 -2.77 13.28
C HIS A 186 5.22 -4.03 13.97
N ASP A 187 5.98 -5.09 13.91
CA ASP A 187 5.51 -6.37 14.45
C ASP A 187 6.19 -6.81 15.75
N GLY A 188 7.45 -6.48 15.92
CA GLY A 188 8.18 -6.78 17.12
C GLY A 188 8.07 -8.21 17.61
N ALA A 189 8.45 -9.20 16.89
CA ALA A 189 8.46 -10.62 17.27
C ALA A 189 7.09 -11.28 17.58
N SER A 190 5.98 -10.63 17.26
CA SER A 190 4.63 -11.11 17.58
C SER A 190 3.84 -11.68 16.40
N GLY A 191 4.45 -11.71 15.23
CA GLY A 191 3.84 -12.19 14.01
C GLY A 191 2.83 -11.20 13.39
N GLY A 192 3.26 -10.45 12.38
CA GLY A 192 2.45 -9.50 11.61
C GLY A 192 2.74 -9.58 10.12
N GLY A 193 2.00 -8.83 9.32
CA GLY A 193 2.21 -8.75 7.87
C GLY A 193 0.98 -9.08 7.04
N GLY A 194 1.19 -9.20 5.73
CA GLY A 194 0.10 -9.40 4.79
C GLY A 194 -0.79 -8.16 4.63
N HIS A 195 -0.26 -6.98 4.92
CA HIS A 195 -1.00 -5.73 4.78
C HIS A 195 -1.13 -5.32 3.32
N LEU A 196 -2.22 -4.64 3.00
CA LEU A 196 -2.43 -4.02 1.70
C LEU A 196 -2.68 -2.52 1.90
N PHE A 197 -1.80 -1.70 1.35
CA PHE A 197 -1.97 -0.27 1.20
C PHE A 197 -2.34 0.01 -0.26
N LEU A 198 -3.56 0.46 -0.49
CA LEU A 198 -4.07 0.75 -1.84
C LEU A 198 -4.42 2.22 -1.96
N ASN A 199 -3.73 2.91 -2.86
CA ASN A 199 -4.00 4.31 -3.16
C ASN A 199 -3.96 5.23 -1.93
N CYS A 200 -3.03 4.98 -1.00
CA CYS A 200 -2.81 5.81 0.18
C CYS A 200 -1.79 6.91 -0.10
N ASP A 201 -1.91 8.02 0.63
CA ASP A 201 -1.01 9.15 0.58
C ASP A 201 -0.36 9.37 1.96
N ALA A 202 0.96 9.63 1.98
CA ALA A 202 1.71 9.95 3.18
C ALA A 202 2.63 11.12 2.90
N HIS A 203 2.43 12.25 3.59
CA HIS A 203 3.16 13.46 3.22
C HIS A 203 3.32 14.47 4.36
N ASP A 204 4.30 15.36 4.21
CA ASP A 204 4.57 16.44 5.15
C ASP A 204 4.70 15.93 6.61
N ASN A 205 5.20 14.70 6.79
CA ASN A 205 5.49 14.16 8.10
C ASN A 205 6.88 14.61 8.55
N TYR A 206 6.99 15.05 9.81
CA TYR A 206 8.22 15.66 10.32
C TYR A 206 8.35 15.53 11.84
N ASP A 207 9.48 15.05 12.30
CA ASP A 207 9.82 14.81 13.71
C ASP A 207 10.96 15.72 14.22
N PRO A 208 10.68 16.96 14.61
CA PRO A 208 11.70 17.96 14.93
C PRO A 208 12.50 17.68 16.19
N THR A 209 12.06 16.79 17.06
CA THR A 209 12.67 16.53 18.36
C THR A 209 12.92 15.06 18.64
N ASP A 210 13.05 14.25 17.58
CA ASP A 210 13.34 12.82 17.72
C ASP A 210 14.67 12.58 18.44
N TRP A 211 14.75 11.51 19.22
CA TRP A 211 15.94 11.16 20.00
C TRP A 211 17.15 10.78 19.13
N GLN A 212 16.93 10.34 17.91
CA GLN A 212 17.98 10.08 16.93
C GLN A 212 18.42 11.34 16.18
N GLY A 213 17.58 12.37 16.18
CA GLY A 213 17.88 13.67 15.60
C GLY A 213 16.70 14.26 14.81
N ASP A 214 16.74 15.54 14.63
CA ASP A 214 15.75 16.34 13.92
C ASP A 214 15.54 15.79 12.49
N GLY A 215 14.36 15.22 12.23
CA GLY A 215 13.92 14.71 10.93
C GLY A 215 14.24 13.24 10.64
N GLU A 216 14.80 12.45 11.59
CA GLU A 216 15.40 11.13 11.33
C GLU A 216 14.40 9.99 11.09
N ASN A 217 13.18 10.02 11.63
CA ASN A 217 12.27 8.86 11.62
C ASN A 217 10.87 9.14 11.04
N ALA A 218 10.64 10.29 10.45
CA ALA A 218 9.33 10.61 9.89
C ALA A 218 9.24 10.23 8.41
N ASP A 219 9.08 8.93 8.18
CA ASP A 219 8.86 8.35 6.85
C ASP A 219 7.44 8.60 6.35
N GLY A 220 7.23 8.43 5.04
CA GLY A 220 5.88 8.27 4.51
C GLY A 220 5.26 6.95 4.98
N PHE A 221 5.91 5.84 4.66
CA PHE A 221 5.49 4.48 4.98
C PHE A 221 6.63 3.68 5.57
N GLY A 222 6.52 3.28 6.83
CA GLY A 222 7.44 2.37 7.50
C GLY A 222 6.86 0.96 7.63
N VAL A 223 7.67 -0.06 7.30
CA VAL A 223 7.34 -1.49 7.53
C VAL A 223 8.53 -2.17 8.15
N HIS A 224 8.48 -2.39 9.46
CA HIS A 224 9.62 -2.86 10.23
C HIS A 224 9.34 -4.17 10.97
N TYR A 225 10.31 -5.07 10.99
CA TYR A 225 10.37 -6.27 11.85
C TYR A 225 9.19 -7.24 11.70
N GLN A 226 8.74 -7.51 10.47
CA GLN A 226 7.70 -8.50 10.22
C GLN A 226 8.33 -9.89 10.04
N TYR A 227 8.30 -10.71 11.10
CA TYR A 227 9.00 -12.00 11.15
C TYR A 227 8.10 -13.24 10.98
N ASP A 228 6.81 -13.11 11.21
CA ASP A 228 5.84 -14.23 11.08
C ASP A 228 4.59 -13.72 10.39
N GLY A 229 4.68 -13.53 9.11
CA GLY A 229 3.61 -12.89 8.38
C GLY A 229 3.43 -13.42 6.98
N ASP A 230 2.97 -12.53 6.15
CA ASP A 230 2.74 -12.70 4.74
C ASP A 230 3.18 -11.42 4.01
N THR A 231 3.23 -11.46 2.69
CA THR A 231 3.65 -10.35 1.84
C THR A 231 2.82 -9.08 2.07
N THR A 232 3.46 -8.01 2.51
CA THR A 232 2.86 -6.68 2.57
C THR A 232 2.97 -5.97 1.22
N LYS A 233 1.93 -5.24 0.81
CA LYS A 233 1.84 -4.62 -0.51
C LYS A 233 1.45 -3.16 -0.44
N PHE A 234 2.13 -2.34 -1.26
CA PHE A 234 1.79 -0.96 -1.56
C PHE A 234 1.45 -0.86 -3.04
N ILE A 235 0.26 -0.41 -3.38
CA ILE A 235 -0.21 -0.29 -4.76
C ILE A 235 -0.80 1.10 -4.96
N GLY A 236 -0.25 1.86 -5.91
CA GLY A 236 -0.74 3.20 -6.23
C GLY A 236 -0.56 4.22 -5.09
N CYS A 237 0.37 3.98 -4.16
CA CYS A 237 0.63 4.86 -3.03
C CYS A 237 1.58 6.00 -3.40
N ARG A 238 1.50 7.11 -2.65
CA ARG A 238 2.40 8.25 -2.82
C ARG A 238 3.00 8.66 -1.48
N ALA A 239 4.32 8.94 -1.49
CA ALA A 239 5.05 9.49 -0.35
C ALA A 239 5.80 10.75 -0.79
N TRP A 240 5.55 11.90 -0.15
CA TRP A 240 6.24 13.14 -0.54
C TRP A 240 6.42 14.10 0.64
N TRP A 241 7.53 14.85 0.60
CA TRP A 241 7.90 15.84 1.60
C TRP A 241 7.90 15.31 3.04
N ASN A 242 8.19 14.02 3.21
CA ASN A 242 8.48 13.47 4.52
C ASN A 242 9.92 13.80 4.89
N SER A 243 10.18 14.08 6.15
CA SER A 243 11.52 14.54 6.57
C SER A 243 12.58 13.46 6.48
N ASP A 244 12.20 12.19 6.53
CA ASP A 244 13.08 11.06 6.29
C ASP A 244 12.72 10.38 4.95
N ASP A 245 12.52 9.10 4.88
CA ASP A 245 12.36 8.34 3.65
C ASP A 245 10.89 8.32 3.15
N GLY A 246 10.69 8.12 1.85
CA GLY A 246 9.34 7.91 1.31
C GLY A 246 8.76 6.57 1.75
N TYR A 247 9.54 5.51 1.57
CA TYR A 247 9.25 4.15 2.02
C TYR A 247 10.48 3.62 2.75
N ASP A 248 10.33 3.24 4.02
CA ASP A 248 11.36 2.56 4.80
C ASP A 248 10.92 1.14 5.17
N VAL A 249 11.64 0.16 4.63
CA VAL A 249 11.39 -1.26 4.86
C VAL A 249 12.60 -1.87 5.56
N LEU A 250 12.39 -2.35 6.80
CA LEU A 250 13.47 -2.78 7.66
C LEU A 250 13.23 -4.18 8.22
N ALA A 251 14.20 -5.08 8.10
CA ALA A 251 14.23 -6.38 8.76
C ALA A 251 13.00 -7.26 8.48
N GLN A 252 12.73 -7.56 7.21
CA GLN A 252 11.58 -8.35 6.78
C GLN A 252 11.95 -9.81 6.50
N GLU A 253 11.21 -10.76 7.06
CA GLU A 253 11.32 -12.16 6.65
C GLU A 253 10.51 -12.48 5.39
N PHE A 254 9.52 -11.65 5.05
CA PHE A 254 8.64 -11.81 3.89
C PHE A 254 8.84 -10.67 2.90
N PRO A 255 8.57 -10.90 1.61
CA PRO A 255 8.66 -9.85 0.61
C PRO A 255 7.71 -8.69 0.92
N VAL A 256 8.19 -7.48 0.67
CA VAL A 256 7.34 -6.30 0.49
C VAL A 256 7.27 -6.01 -1.00
N VAL A 257 6.06 -5.78 -1.52
CA VAL A 257 5.82 -5.45 -2.92
C VAL A 257 5.36 -4.01 -3.01
N VAL A 258 6.08 -3.20 -3.77
CA VAL A 258 5.69 -1.82 -4.09
C VAL A 258 5.44 -1.73 -5.59
N GLU A 259 4.23 -1.36 -5.96
CA GLU A 259 3.79 -1.34 -7.35
C GLU A 259 3.08 -0.04 -7.70
N ASN A 260 3.39 0.55 -8.87
CA ASN A 260 2.75 1.76 -9.39
C ASN A 260 2.71 2.89 -8.34
N SER A 261 3.78 3.09 -7.60
CA SER A 261 3.83 4.00 -6.45
C SER A 261 4.90 5.07 -6.64
N TYR A 262 4.72 6.21 -5.97
CA TYR A 262 5.58 7.37 -6.14
C TYR A 262 6.25 7.76 -4.83
N ALA A 263 7.53 8.18 -4.90
CA ALA A 263 8.29 8.77 -3.80
C ALA A 263 8.96 10.06 -4.30
N MET A 264 8.55 11.20 -3.80
CA MET A 264 8.92 12.50 -4.36
C MET A 264 9.27 13.51 -3.28
N GLY A 265 10.47 14.15 -3.40
CA GLY A 265 10.86 15.22 -2.51
C GLY A 265 10.98 14.82 -1.04
N ASN A 266 11.23 13.54 -0.72
CA ASN A 266 11.45 13.12 0.66
C ASN A 266 12.84 13.58 1.12
N GLY A 267 13.01 13.79 2.42
CA GLY A 267 14.13 14.52 3.00
C GLY A 267 13.95 16.04 2.97
N TYR A 268 12.80 16.54 2.53
CA TYR A 268 12.38 17.94 2.67
C TYR A 268 11.18 18.03 3.60
N ILE A 269 11.06 19.19 4.25
CA ILE A 269 9.94 19.53 5.12
C ILE A 269 9.27 20.82 4.62
N HIS A 270 8.08 21.12 5.16
CA HIS A 270 7.35 22.36 4.84
C HIS A 270 7.16 22.54 3.33
N TYR A 271 6.44 21.61 2.70
CA TYR A 271 6.16 21.63 1.25
C TYR A 271 7.45 21.66 0.39
N GLY A 272 8.48 20.93 0.82
CA GLY A 272 9.74 20.84 0.09
C GLY A 272 10.61 22.10 0.17
N THR A 273 10.38 22.99 1.15
CA THR A 273 11.11 24.28 1.25
C THR A 273 12.40 24.20 2.07
N SER A 274 12.55 23.23 2.94
CA SER A 274 13.73 23.06 3.80
C SER A 274 14.10 21.60 4.01
N LYS A 275 15.34 21.37 4.44
CA LYS A 275 15.85 20.04 4.79
C LYS A 275 16.07 19.99 6.30
N PRO A 276 15.64 18.89 6.97
CA PRO A 276 16.01 18.66 8.34
C PRO A 276 17.52 18.32 8.45
N PRO A 277 18.14 18.49 9.61
CA PRO A 277 19.56 18.17 9.78
C PRO A 277 19.92 16.68 9.61
N ASN A 278 19.03 15.76 9.98
CA ASN A 278 19.37 14.34 10.12
C ASN A 278 18.52 13.39 9.26
N GLY A 279 17.45 13.83 8.62
CA GLY A 279 16.66 12.98 7.75
C GLY A 279 17.46 12.43 6.56
N ASN A 280 17.25 11.16 6.22
CA ASN A 280 17.96 10.47 5.15
C ASN A 280 17.50 10.90 3.76
N GLY A 281 16.19 10.94 3.55
CA GLY A 281 15.57 11.46 2.33
C GLY A 281 15.71 10.56 1.11
N ASN A 282 15.64 9.24 1.27
CA ASN A 282 15.56 8.32 0.14
C ASN A 282 14.11 8.22 -0.38
N GLY A 283 13.95 7.83 -1.64
CA GLY A 283 12.63 7.54 -2.18
C GLY A 283 12.08 6.20 -1.67
N PHE A 284 12.74 5.11 -2.06
CA PHE A 284 12.42 3.75 -1.65
C PHE A 284 13.65 3.12 -1.01
N LYS A 285 13.64 2.99 0.32
CA LYS A 285 14.68 2.36 1.12
C LYS A 285 14.19 0.98 1.56
N MET A 286 14.79 -0.07 0.94
CA MET A 286 14.24 -1.41 0.96
C MET A 286 15.24 -2.41 1.53
N GLY A 287 15.27 -2.52 2.85
CA GLY A 287 16.13 -3.45 3.55
C GLY A 287 16.87 -2.80 4.72
N TYR A 288 17.68 -3.50 5.35
CA TYR A 288 18.59 -3.25 6.46
C TYR A 288 18.41 -4.30 7.56
N SER A 289 19.26 -5.24 7.64
CA SER A 289 19.46 -6.15 8.78
C SER A 289 19.78 -7.56 8.28
N ARG A 290 20.49 -8.34 9.08
CA ARG A 290 20.67 -9.77 8.87
C ARG A 290 19.36 -10.57 8.83
N ASN A 291 18.28 -9.99 9.35
CA ASN A 291 16.95 -10.62 9.37
C ASN A 291 16.16 -10.36 8.09
N ASP A 292 16.69 -9.56 7.16
CA ASP A 292 16.09 -9.43 5.84
C ASP A 292 16.24 -10.75 5.08
N LYS A 293 15.13 -11.47 4.95
CA LYS A 293 15.02 -12.70 4.15
C LYS A 293 14.04 -12.54 2.99
N GLY A 294 13.25 -11.46 3.02
CA GLY A 294 12.29 -11.14 1.99
C GLY A 294 12.96 -10.52 0.76
N ARG A 295 12.82 -11.14 -0.41
CA ARG A 295 13.19 -10.50 -1.67
C ARG A 295 12.10 -9.52 -2.05
N HIS A 296 12.33 -8.24 -1.78
CA HIS A 296 11.35 -7.18 -2.10
C HIS A 296 11.19 -7.03 -3.61
N ILE A 297 10.03 -6.54 -4.03
CA ILE A 297 9.69 -6.34 -5.44
C ILE A 297 9.19 -4.92 -5.61
N ILE A 298 9.96 -4.11 -6.33
CA ILE A 298 9.63 -2.71 -6.62
C ILE A 298 9.47 -2.58 -8.13
N LYS A 299 8.27 -2.25 -8.59
CA LYS A 299 7.96 -2.22 -10.01
C LYS A 299 7.03 -1.10 -10.41
N ASN A 300 7.26 -0.54 -11.60
CA ASN A 300 6.50 0.57 -12.16
C ASN A 300 6.44 1.79 -11.22
N CYS A 301 7.49 2.02 -10.44
CA CYS A 301 7.56 3.09 -9.45
C CYS A 301 8.36 4.29 -9.96
N VAL A 302 8.05 5.47 -9.44
CA VAL A 302 8.77 6.72 -9.73
C VAL A 302 9.40 7.25 -8.45
N ALA A 303 10.72 7.47 -8.49
CA ALA A 303 11.46 8.19 -7.46
C ALA A 303 12.00 9.49 -8.04
N TRP A 304 11.56 10.62 -7.49
CA TRP A 304 11.87 11.91 -8.06
C TRP A 304 12.18 12.96 -7.00
N ASN A 305 13.28 13.71 -7.23
CA ASN A 305 13.68 14.85 -6.40
C ASN A 305 13.81 14.57 -4.90
N ASN A 306 14.07 13.32 -4.52
CA ASN A 306 14.39 12.99 -3.14
C ASN A 306 15.78 13.50 -2.78
N VAL A 307 16.01 13.82 -1.52
CA VAL A 307 17.29 14.44 -1.06
C VAL A 307 18.47 13.49 -1.26
N ALA A 308 18.27 12.19 -1.09
CA ALA A 308 19.30 11.18 -1.22
C ALA A 308 19.03 10.25 -2.44
N THR A 309 18.94 8.95 -2.22
CA THR A 309 18.86 7.95 -3.28
C THR A 309 17.40 7.70 -3.70
N GLY A 310 17.15 7.57 -4.99
CA GLY A 310 15.81 7.25 -5.51
C GLY A 310 15.36 5.86 -5.09
N PHE A 311 16.14 4.82 -5.45
CA PHE A 311 15.90 3.42 -5.12
C PHE A 311 17.12 2.86 -4.39
N TYR A 312 16.95 2.44 -3.14
CA TYR A 312 18.02 2.11 -2.22
C TYR A 312 17.80 0.77 -1.54
N SER A 313 18.76 -0.15 -1.65
CA SER A 313 18.66 -1.48 -1.01
C SER A 313 19.08 -1.50 0.46
N ASN A 314 19.70 -0.43 0.94
CA ASN A 314 20.07 -0.21 2.34
C ASN A 314 20.80 -1.39 3.01
N TYR A 315 21.89 -1.86 2.40
CA TYR A 315 22.75 -2.92 2.94
C TYR A 315 22.00 -4.24 3.23
N THR A 316 21.11 -4.63 2.34
CA THR A 316 20.40 -5.92 2.47
C THR A 316 21.31 -7.12 2.34
N THR A 317 20.92 -8.24 2.92
CA THR A 317 21.64 -9.54 2.84
C THR A 317 21.11 -10.43 1.72
N ILE A 318 20.02 -10.02 1.08
CA ILE A 318 19.42 -10.71 -0.08
C ILE A 318 18.93 -9.66 -1.06
N GLY A 319 19.22 -9.85 -2.34
CA GLY A 319 18.85 -8.91 -3.39
C GLY A 319 17.34 -8.82 -3.62
N SER A 320 16.89 -7.65 -3.95
CA SER A 320 15.50 -7.34 -4.33
C SER A 320 15.35 -7.23 -5.84
N THR A 321 14.10 -7.20 -6.29
CA THR A 321 13.72 -7.12 -7.71
C THR A 321 13.22 -5.71 -8.01
N TRP A 322 13.86 -5.04 -8.97
CA TRP A 322 13.63 -3.65 -9.37
C TRP A 322 13.31 -3.62 -10.86
N ILE A 323 12.06 -3.48 -11.21
CA ILE A 323 11.58 -3.66 -12.59
C ILE A 323 10.78 -2.45 -13.04
N ASN A 324 11.06 -1.96 -14.25
CA ASN A 324 10.30 -0.88 -14.89
C ASN A 324 10.15 0.35 -13.98
N ASN A 325 11.19 0.75 -13.25
CA ASN A 325 11.14 1.94 -12.40
C ASN A 325 11.79 3.13 -13.10
N THR A 326 11.35 4.34 -12.77
CA THR A 326 11.94 5.59 -13.26
C THR A 326 12.49 6.40 -12.09
N SER A 327 13.79 6.69 -12.14
CA SER A 327 14.49 7.58 -11.20
C SER A 327 14.87 8.88 -11.89
N TYR A 328 14.48 10.01 -11.30
CA TYR A 328 14.72 11.32 -11.87
C TYR A 328 15.15 12.36 -10.83
N LYS A 329 16.32 13.00 -11.06
CA LYS A 329 16.82 14.11 -10.24
C LYS A 329 16.88 13.86 -8.72
N ASN A 330 17.18 12.63 -8.27
CA ASN A 330 17.45 12.39 -6.86
C ASN A 330 18.87 12.89 -6.50
N GLY A 331 19.08 13.30 -5.26
CA GLY A 331 20.25 14.06 -4.85
C GLY A 331 21.55 13.27 -4.81
N ASP A 332 21.53 11.99 -4.41
CA ASP A 332 22.72 11.13 -4.38
C ASP A 332 22.71 10.17 -5.58
N ARG A 333 21.89 9.13 -5.58
CA ARG A 333 21.86 8.11 -6.64
C ARG A 333 20.46 7.87 -7.19
N SER A 334 20.41 7.47 -8.45
CA SER A 334 19.19 6.91 -9.03
C SER A 334 18.89 5.53 -8.46
N PHE A 335 19.91 4.64 -8.44
CA PHE A 335 19.85 3.30 -7.88
C PHE A 335 21.10 3.04 -7.04
N GLY A 336 20.92 2.80 -5.75
CA GLY A 336 21.96 2.45 -4.80
C GLY A 336 21.71 1.04 -4.24
N MET A 337 22.58 0.07 -4.56
CA MET A 337 22.37 -1.34 -4.23
C MET A 337 23.48 -1.91 -3.34
N PRO A 338 23.82 -1.23 -2.22
CA PRO A 338 24.78 -1.81 -1.31
C PRO A 338 24.22 -3.06 -0.66
N SER A 339 25.09 -4.02 -0.43
CA SER A 339 24.77 -5.26 0.25
C SER A 339 25.80 -5.54 1.34
N THR A 340 25.40 -6.30 2.35
CA THR A 340 26.26 -6.55 3.52
C THR A 340 26.15 -7.99 3.96
N ILE A 341 27.28 -8.58 4.41
CA ILE A 341 27.28 -9.75 5.29
C ILE A 341 27.42 -9.27 6.72
N TYR A 342 26.53 -9.73 7.60
CA TYR A 342 26.71 -9.54 9.05
C TYR A 342 27.48 -10.73 9.61
N ALA A 343 28.44 -10.45 10.52
CA ALA A 343 29.05 -11.48 11.32
C ALA A 343 28.01 -12.18 12.23
N GLU A 344 28.38 -13.36 12.74
CA GLU A 344 27.55 -14.15 13.64
C GLU A 344 27.22 -13.43 14.96
N ASP A 345 27.99 -12.40 15.34
CA ASP A 345 27.75 -11.58 16.52
C ASP A 345 26.68 -10.51 16.24
N GLU A 346 25.62 -10.55 17.05
CA GLU A 346 24.39 -9.77 16.89
C GLU A 346 24.54 -8.23 16.99
N ARG A 347 25.68 -7.76 17.47
CA ARG A 347 25.89 -6.33 17.78
C ARG A 347 26.94 -5.66 16.93
N THR A 348 27.74 -6.43 16.22
CA THR A 348 28.81 -5.88 15.39
C THR A 348 28.37 -5.92 13.94
N ARG A 349 28.07 -4.75 13.36
CA ARG A 349 28.13 -4.60 11.91
C ARG A 349 29.59 -4.87 11.54
N ILE A 350 29.94 -6.09 11.19
CA ILE A 350 31.12 -6.28 10.38
C ILE A 350 30.66 -5.94 8.98
N ALA A 351 30.98 -4.75 8.57
CA ALA A 351 30.85 -4.32 7.21
C ALA A 351 31.89 -5.04 6.35
N GLU A 352 31.72 -6.34 6.17
CA GLU A 352 32.23 -6.95 4.98
C GLU A 352 31.12 -6.84 3.93
N VAL A 353 31.22 -5.83 3.11
CA VAL A 353 30.34 -5.65 1.97
C VAL A 353 30.75 -6.68 0.94
N VAL A 354 29.80 -7.52 0.63
CA VAL A 354 30.00 -8.65 -0.27
C VAL A 354 28.98 -8.51 -1.38
N PRO A 355 29.39 -8.64 -2.64
CA PRO A 355 28.43 -8.68 -3.73
C PRO A 355 27.47 -9.82 -3.52
N LEU A 356 26.17 -9.51 -3.63
CA LEU A 356 25.17 -10.55 -3.68
C LEU A 356 25.24 -11.23 -5.03
N MET A 357 25.56 -12.53 -5.02
CA MET A 357 25.76 -13.34 -6.21
C MET A 357 24.66 -14.39 -6.34
N ASP A 358 24.56 -14.98 -7.51
CA ASP A 358 23.66 -16.09 -7.84
C ASP A 358 22.19 -15.79 -7.47
N ASP A 359 21.58 -16.67 -6.70
CA ASP A 359 20.20 -16.57 -6.24
C ASP A 359 19.95 -15.43 -5.25
N LYS A 360 21.02 -14.85 -4.68
CA LYS A 360 20.94 -13.67 -3.80
C LYS A 360 21.14 -12.35 -4.54
N ALA A 361 21.51 -12.35 -5.80
CA ALA A 361 21.75 -11.13 -6.57
C ALA A 361 20.47 -10.28 -6.69
N HIS A 362 20.67 -8.95 -6.77
CA HIS A 362 19.60 -8.04 -7.20
C HIS A 362 19.20 -8.33 -8.65
N VAL A 363 17.92 -8.18 -8.94
CA VAL A 363 17.38 -8.20 -10.30
C VAL A 363 16.98 -6.77 -10.67
N LEU A 364 17.70 -6.14 -11.61
CA LEU A 364 17.41 -4.82 -12.13
C LEU A 364 17.09 -4.94 -13.62
N LYS A 365 15.83 -4.72 -14.01
CA LYS A 365 15.40 -4.85 -15.41
C LYS A 365 14.51 -3.68 -15.84
N ASN A 366 14.73 -3.21 -17.05
CA ASN A 366 13.90 -2.20 -17.72
C ASN A 366 13.80 -0.87 -16.95
N ASN A 367 14.78 -0.50 -16.12
CA ASN A 367 14.72 0.72 -15.34
C ASN A 367 15.27 1.93 -16.12
N ILE A 368 14.75 3.11 -15.82
CA ILE A 368 15.29 4.39 -16.24
C ILE A 368 16.01 5.08 -15.07
N ALA A 369 17.28 5.42 -15.26
CA ALA A 369 17.99 6.42 -14.49
C ALA A 369 18.16 7.68 -15.37
N PHE A 370 17.66 8.82 -14.93
CA PHE A 370 17.77 10.06 -15.67
C PHE A 370 18.15 11.23 -14.76
N PRO A 371 19.21 11.98 -15.07
CA PRO A 371 20.18 11.71 -16.13
C PRO A 371 20.96 10.41 -15.90
N ASN A 372 21.32 9.73 -17.00
CA ASN A 372 22.05 8.46 -16.97
C ASN A 372 23.55 8.72 -16.73
N LYS A 373 23.90 9.01 -15.47
CA LYS A 373 25.31 9.18 -15.06
C LYS A 373 25.72 7.93 -14.29
N LEU A 374 26.83 7.30 -14.68
CA LEU A 374 27.39 6.13 -14.01
C LEU A 374 27.63 6.38 -12.51
N SER A 375 28.02 7.59 -12.12
CA SER A 375 28.18 7.98 -10.72
C SER A 375 26.87 7.94 -9.92
N GLN A 376 25.71 7.87 -10.59
CA GLN A 376 24.39 7.73 -9.96
C GLN A 376 23.88 6.31 -9.93
N ILE A 377 24.64 5.35 -10.45
CA ILE A 377 24.31 3.93 -10.45
C ILE A 377 25.31 3.21 -9.56
N GLY A 378 25.00 3.14 -8.27
CA GLY A 378 25.81 2.44 -7.30
C GLY A 378 25.38 1.01 -7.13
N THR A 379 25.45 0.18 -8.20
CA THR A 379 24.98 -1.21 -8.11
C THR A 379 25.88 -2.08 -7.25
N CYS A 380 27.15 -1.67 -7.07
CA CYS A 380 28.10 -2.42 -6.26
C CYS A 380 29.26 -1.55 -5.77
N TRP A 381 28.93 -0.39 -5.30
CA TRP A 381 29.92 0.47 -4.67
C TRP A 381 29.90 0.27 -3.16
N GLU A 382 31.09 0.24 -2.60
CA GLU A 382 31.29 0.08 -1.18
C GLU A 382 32.26 1.13 -0.63
N LYS A 383 31.92 1.70 0.52
CA LYS A 383 32.88 2.38 1.37
C LYS A 383 32.94 1.65 2.72
N ILE A 384 34.07 1.03 3.02
CA ILE A 384 34.35 0.58 4.39
C ILE A 384 34.76 1.78 5.20
N SER A 385 33.83 2.31 5.98
CA SER A 385 34.01 3.54 6.75
C SER A 385 35.10 3.44 7.83
N SER A 386 35.53 2.23 8.21
CA SER A 386 36.55 2.02 9.25
C SER A 386 38.00 1.99 8.71
N GLN A 387 38.20 1.88 7.39
CA GLN A 387 39.53 1.69 6.81
C GLN A 387 39.85 2.60 5.61
N ASP A 388 38.98 3.48 5.20
CA ASP A 388 39.18 4.38 4.04
C ASP A 388 39.51 3.65 2.72
N ILE A 389 39.02 2.42 2.57
CA ILE A 389 39.27 1.60 1.39
C ILE A 389 38.00 1.58 0.54
N ASP A 390 38.07 2.13 -0.67
CA ASP A 390 37.05 1.97 -1.69
C ASP A 390 37.24 0.63 -2.40
N HIS A 391 36.35 -0.30 -2.20
CA HIS A 391 36.30 -1.55 -2.96
C HIS A 391 35.23 -1.50 -4.04
N TYR A 392 35.65 -1.60 -5.29
CA TYR A 392 34.75 -1.88 -6.39
C TYR A 392 34.63 -3.38 -6.56
N VAL A 393 33.45 -3.89 -6.46
CA VAL A 393 33.15 -5.30 -6.70
C VAL A 393 32.30 -5.38 -7.96
N ASP A 394 32.69 -6.26 -8.90
CA ASP A 394 31.89 -6.55 -10.08
C ASP A 394 30.56 -7.17 -9.67
N CYS A 395 29.50 -6.39 -9.70
CA CYS A 395 28.15 -6.89 -9.49
C CYS A 395 27.39 -6.95 -10.81
N PRO A 396 26.42 -7.82 -10.92
CA PRO A 396 25.48 -7.78 -12.03
C PRO A 396 24.79 -6.40 -12.05
N ALA A 397 25.12 -5.60 -13.06
CA ALA A 397 24.52 -4.28 -13.26
C ALA A 397 23.05 -4.35 -13.72
N GLY A 398 22.44 -5.55 -13.68
CA GLY A 398 21.12 -5.82 -14.23
C GLY A 398 21.13 -5.93 -15.76
N GLU A 399 19.94 -6.02 -16.33
CA GLU A 399 19.76 -6.22 -17.77
C GLU A 399 18.69 -5.27 -18.31
N ASN A 400 18.91 -4.77 -19.52
CA ASN A 400 17.96 -3.91 -20.23
C ASN A 400 17.56 -2.64 -19.46
N ASN A 401 18.48 -2.02 -18.74
CA ASN A 401 18.29 -0.71 -18.10
C ASN A 401 18.95 0.39 -18.95
N THR A 402 18.65 1.65 -18.73
CA THR A 402 19.27 2.76 -19.49
C THR A 402 20.79 2.70 -19.49
N TRP A 403 21.43 2.33 -18.37
CA TRP A 403 22.87 2.21 -18.23
C TRP A 403 23.48 0.99 -18.92
N ASN A 404 22.68 -0.06 -19.20
CA ASN A 404 23.16 -1.22 -19.97
C ASN A 404 23.24 -0.96 -21.48
N PHE A 405 22.42 -0.01 -21.98
CA PHE A 405 22.40 0.36 -23.39
C PHE A 405 23.25 1.60 -23.70
N ASP A 406 23.87 2.23 -22.70
CA ASP A 406 24.50 3.53 -22.84
C ASP A 406 23.52 4.57 -23.44
N LEU A 407 22.25 4.49 -23.01
CA LEU A 407 21.19 5.39 -23.45
C LEU A 407 21.28 6.70 -22.69
N ASP A 408 21.83 7.71 -23.35
CA ASP A 408 21.82 9.07 -22.86
C ASP A 408 20.48 9.73 -23.25
N LEU A 409 19.42 9.43 -22.47
CA LEU A 409 18.10 10.04 -22.67
C LEU A 409 18.19 11.55 -22.47
N THR A 410 17.36 12.27 -23.19
CA THR A 410 17.26 13.75 -23.12
C THR A 410 15.81 14.16 -22.88
N GLU A 411 15.56 15.46 -22.72
CA GLU A 411 14.20 16.00 -22.62
C GLU A 411 13.31 15.61 -23.81
N ASP A 412 13.92 15.38 -24.99
CA ASP A 412 13.20 14.95 -26.18
C ASP A 412 12.63 13.53 -26.10
N ASP A 413 13.05 12.72 -25.13
CA ASP A 413 12.53 11.37 -24.91
C ASP A 413 11.25 11.37 -24.06
N PHE A 414 10.92 12.48 -23.39
CA PHE A 414 9.79 12.61 -22.48
C PHE A 414 8.74 13.61 -22.98
N VAL A 415 7.49 13.41 -22.61
CA VAL A 415 6.42 14.36 -22.89
C VAL A 415 6.62 15.63 -22.07
N SER A 416 6.91 15.48 -20.77
CA SER A 416 7.24 16.58 -19.86
C SER A 416 8.25 16.11 -18.80
N LEU A 417 9.16 16.99 -18.43
CA LEU A 417 10.05 16.88 -17.27
C LEU A 417 9.70 17.88 -16.17
N ASP A 418 8.62 18.62 -16.33
CA ASP A 418 8.09 19.56 -15.35
C ASP A 418 6.84 19.00 -14.69
N ASP A 419 6.84 18.98 -13.38
CA ASP A 419 5.64 18.69 -12.58
C ASP A 419 5.29 19.93 -11.75
N PRO A 420 4.19 20.60 -12.05
CA PRO A 420 3.77 21.80 -11.34
C PRO A 420 3.45 21.56 -9.86
N SER A 421 3.16 20.33 -9.44
CA SER A 421 2.86 20.03 -8.04
C SER A 421 4.02 20.30 -7.08
N MET A 422 5.27 20.25 -7.55
CA MET A 422 6.44 20.55 -6.72
C MET A 422 6.66 22.03 -6.42
N THR A 423 5.89 22.91 -7.00
CA THR A 423 5.97 24.36 -6.76
C THR A 423 4.82 24.88 -5.89
N VAL A 424 3.93 24.01 -5.48
CA VAL A 424 2.76 24.39 -4.66
C VAL A 424 3.13 24.42 -3.19
N THR A 425 2.73 25.49 -2.52
CA THR A 425 2.89 25.69 -1.08
C THR A 425 1.50 25.78 -0.44
N GLY A 426 0.91 24.68 -0.04
CA GLY A 426 -0.42 24.68 0.57
C GLY A 426 -0.95 23.26 0.80
N GLU A 427 -1.85 23.15 1.76
CA GLU A 427 -2.38 21.85 2.23
C GLU A 427 -3.52 21.28 1.38
N ASP A 428 -4.16 22.07 0.51
CA ASP A 428 -5.31 21.62 -0.27
C ASP A 428 -4.87 20.87 -1.53
N LEU A 429 -4.71 19.57 -1.40
CA LEU A 429 -4.37 18.67 -2.52
C LEU A 429 -5.36 18.74 -3.68
N SER A 430 -6.61 19.19 -3.43
CA SER A 430 -7.62 19.28 -4.49
C SER A 430 -7.30 20.35 -5.53
N THR A 431 -6.39 21.27 -5.21
CA THR A 431 -5.94 22.37 -6.08
C THR A 431 -4.57 22.14 -6.69
N ILE A 432 -3.83 21.11 -6.26
CA ILE A 432 -2.47 20.82 -6.75
C ILE A 432 -2.55 20.10 -8.10
N PRO A 433 -2.01 20.65 -9.17
CA PRO A 433 -1.87 19.94 -10.44
C PRO A 433 -0.69 18.96 -10.40
N GLY A 434 -0.60 18.04 -11.37
CA GLY A 434 0.55 17.15 -11.55
C GLY A 434 0.46 15.85 -10.73
N MET A 435 1.60 15.26 -10.42
CA MET A 435 1.66 13.92 -9.79
C MET A 435 1.11 13.89 -8.37
N LEU A 436 1.16 15.00 -7.64
CA LEU A 436 0.54 15.15 -6.31
C LEU A 436 -0.92 15.61 -6.38
N GLY A 437 -1.43 15.85 -7.58
CA GLY A 437 -2.80 16.29 -7.82
C GLY A 437 -3.85 15.31 -7.33
N PRO A 438 -5.14 15.73 -7.40
CA PRO A 438 -6.25 14.89 -6.99
C PRO A 438 -6.22 13.53 -7.68
N ARG A 439 -6.52 12.50 -6.92
CA ARG A 439 -6.68 11.14 -7.46
C ARG A 439 -7.91 11.06 -8.37
N ASN A 440 -7.89 10.11 -9.30
CA ASN A 440 -9.08 9.78 -10.08
C ASN A 440 -10.23 9.33 -9.18
N ALA A 441 -11.45 9.32 -9.68
CA ALA A 441 -12.65 8.95 -8.91
C ALA A 441 -12.61 7.53 -8.31
N ASP A 442 -11.84 6.63 -8.92
CA ASP A 442 -11.61 5.26 -8.40
C ASP A 442 -10.45 5.18 -7.39
N GLY A 443 -9.83 6.32 -7.06
CA GLY A 443 -8.68 6.41 -6.16
C GLY A 443 -7.33 6.19 -6.82
N SER A 444 -7.29 5.83 -8.11
CA SER A 444 -6.03 5.66 -8.84
C SER A 444 -5.26 6.97 -8.98
N LEU A 445 -3.97 6.84 -9.32
CA LEU A 445 -3.08 7.98 -9.53
C LEU A 445 -3.56 8.86 -10.69
N PRO A 446 -3.34 10.19 -10.63
CA PRO A 446 -3.68 11.09 -11.73
C PRO A 446 -2.89 10.72 -12.98
N ASP A 447 -3.53 10.87 -14.14
CA ASP A 447 -2.88 10.69 -15.44
C ASP A 447 -2.23 12.00 -15.88
N VAL A 448 -0.91 12.10 -15.74
CA VAL A 448 -0.11 13.31 -16.01
C VAL A 448 0.95 13.02 -17.06
N ASP A 449 1.41 14.06 -17.76
CA ASP A 449 2.43 13.94 -18.82
C ASP A 449 3.86 13.84 -18.31
N PHE A 450 4.08 14.11 -17.03
CA PHE A 450 5.39 14.10 -16.41
C PHE A 450 6.03 12.70 -16.47
N LEU A 451 7.27 12.65 -16.96
CA LEU A 451 8.08 11.43 -17.17
C LEU A 451 7.47 10.37 -18.08
N LYS A 452 6.33 10.63 -18.75
CA LYS A 452 5.85 9.74 -19.81
C LYS A 452 6.74 9.81 -21.03
N LEU A 453 6.94 8.67 -21.69
CA LEU A 453 7.73 8.60 -22.92
C LEU A 453 6.99 9.30 -24.06
N LYS A 454 7.73 10.13 -24.79
CA LYS A 454 7.25 10.82 -26.00
C LYS A 454 7.32 9.88 -27.20
N LYS A 455 6.44 10.06 -28.17
CA LYS A 455 6.49 9.32 -29.43
C LYS A 455 7.88 9.41 -30.07
N GLY A 456 8.51 8.25 -30.26
CA GLY A 456 9.86 8.16 -30.84
C GLY A 456 10.97 8.22 -29.80
N SER A 457 10.64 8.20 -28.51
CA SER A 457 11.62 8.04 -27.44
C SER A 457 12.48 6.81 -27.65
N ARG A 458 13.75 6.95 -27.34
CA ARG A 458 14.76 5.87 -27.44
C ARG A 458 14.56 4.76 -26.40
N ALA A 459 13.74 5.00 -25.38
CA ALA A 459 13.38 4.04 -24.34
C ALA A 459 12.24 3.09 -24.76
N ILE A 460 11.52 3.42 -25.86
CA ILE A 460 10.38 2.60 -26.36
C ILE A 460 10.89 1.29 -26.96
N ASP A 461 10.20 0.18 -26.66
CA ASP A 461 10.51 -1.19 -27.14
C ASP A 461 11.94 -1.66 -26.81
N LYS A 462 12.53 -1.22 -25.71
CA LYS A 462 13.91 -1.56 -25.29
C LYS A 462 13.97 -2.53 -24.10
N GLY A 463 12.88 -2.76 -23.44
CA GLY A 463 12.82 -3.66 -22.31
C GLY A 463 12.72 -5.13 -22.71
N GLU A 464 12.90 -5.98 -21.71
CA GLU A 464 12.68 -7.44 -21.78
C GLU A 464 11.27 -7.74 -21.23
N ASP A 465 10.60 -8.73 -21.82
CA ASP A 465 9.31 -9.21 -21.29
C ASP A 465 9.51 -9.87 -19.91
N VAL A 466 9.08 -9.18 -18.88
CA VAL A 466 9.11 -9.59 -17.48
C VAL A 466 7.75 -10.07 -16.97
N GLY A 467 6.81 -10.35 -17.88
CA GLY A 467 5.46 -10.83 -17.57
C GLY A 467 4.49 -9.72 -17.14
N LEU A 468 4.86 -8.45 -17.33
CA LEU A 468 3.97 -7.29 -17.14
C LEU A 468 3.30 -6.94 -18.48
N PRO A 469 2.10 -6.34 -18.47
CA PRO A 469 1.47 -5.87 -19.68
C PRO A 469 2.30 -4.79 -20.38
N PHE A 470 2.42 -4.86 -21.68
CA PHE A 470 3.08 -3.84 -22.49
C PHE A 470 2.37 -3.64 -23.84
N ALA A 471 2.65 -2.54 -24.52
CA ALA A 471 2.24 -2.22 -25.87
C ALA A 471 3.48 -2.22 -26.79
N GLY A 472 3.30 -2.46 -28.09
CA GLY A 472 4.43 -2.44 -29.02
C GLY A 472 5.06 -3.79 -29.26
N LYS A 473 6.37 -3.83 -29.50
CA LYS A 473 7.15 -5.03 -29.84
C LYS A 473 7.81 -5.67 -28.62
N ALA A 474 8.14 -4.86 -27.64
CA ALA A 474 8.74 -5.21 -26.38
C ALA A 474 8.29 -4.19 -25.32
N PRO A 475 8.44 -4.48 -24.02
CA PRO A 475 8.22 -3.48 -22.96
C PRO A 475 9.09 -2.24 -23.17
N ASP A 476 8.59 -1.11 -22.74
CA ASP A 476 9.38 0.11 -22.65
C ASP A 476 10.28 0.10 -21.41
N LEU A 477 11.27 0.97 -21.37
CA LEU A 477 11.99 1.22 -20.14
C LEU A 477 11.20 2.20 -19.26
N GLY A 478 11.29 2.00 -17.94
CA GLY A 478 10.72 2.89 -16.94
C GLY A 478 9.30 2.56 -16.52
N ALA A 479 8.74 3.45 -15.71
CA ALA A 479 7.48 3.24 -15.02
C ALA A 479 6.23 3.37 -15.91
N PHE A 480 6.37 4.00 -17.08
CA PHE A 480 5.25 4.32 -17.97
C PHE A 480 5.44 3.69 -19.34
N GLU A 481 4.48 2.91 -19.74
CA GLU A 481 4.43 2.24 -21.05
C GLU A 481 3.79 3.16 -22.09
N TYR A 482 4.49 3.45 -23.19
CA TYR A 482 3.98 4.29 -24.26
C TYR A 482 2.75 3.68 -24.93
N GLY A 483 1.69 4.47 -25.05
CA GLY A 483 0.44 4.03 -25.69
C GLY A 483 -0.49 3.22 -24.78
N MET A 484 -0.13 2.99 -23.52
CA MET A 484 -1.02 2.42 -22.52
C MET A 484 -1.52 3.50 -21.55
N PRO A 485 -2.80 3.45 -21.14
CA PRO A 485 -3.28 4.33 -20.08
C PRO A 485 -2.60 3.96 -18.74
N ALA A 486 -2.26 4.97 -17.95
CA ALA A 486 -1.59 4.79 -16.65
C ALA A 486 -2.34 3.85 -15.68
N SER A 487 -3.66 3.73 -15.82
CA SER A 487 -4.53 2.89 -14.97
C SER A 487 -4.59 1.40 -15.37
N SER A 488 -4.06 1.00 -16.53
CA SER A 488 -4.24 -0.37 -17.03
C SER A 488 -3.40 -1.42 -16.30
N SER A 489 -2.37 -1.01 -15.58
CA SER A 489 -1.50 -1.90 -14.79
C SER A 489 -2.12 -2.35 -13.46
N VAL A 490 -2.97 -1.55 -12.86
CA VAL A 490 -3.56 -1.81 -11.52
C VAL A 490 -4.67 -2.86 -11.56
N ALA A 491 -5.46 -2.91 -12.61
CA ALA A 491 -6.65 -3.78 -12.67
C ALA A 491 -6.33 -5.29 -12.75
N LYS A 492 -5.13 -5.68 -13.17
CA LYS A 492 -4.74 -7.11 -13.30
C LYS A 492 -3.99 -7.68 -12.10
N SER A 493 -3.32 -6.86 -11.28
CA SER A 493 -2.54 -7.35 -10.13
C SER A 493 -3.40 -7.78 -8.95
N CYS A 494 -4.60 -7.21 -8.78
CA CYS A 494 -5.53 -7.58 -7.70
C CYS A 494 -6.25 -8.94 -7.92
N SER A 495 -6.22 -9.51 -9.13
CA SER A 495 -6.94 -10.75 -9.45
C SER A 495 -6.12 -12.05 -9.28
N SER A 496 -4.83 -11.98 -8.95
CA SER A 496 -3.95 -13.15 -8.86
C SER A 496 -3.56 -13.61 -7.45
N ALA A 497 -4.08 -12.99 -6.39
CA ALA A 497 -3.84 -13.42 -5.02
C ALA A 497 -4.81 -14.55 -4.62
N GLY A 498 -4.50 -15.76 -5.01
CA GLY A 498 -5.26 -16.92 -4.55
C GLY A 498 -5.09 -18.17 -5.40
N LYS A 499 -3.89 -18.75 -5.46
CA LYS A 499 -3.68 -20.20 -5.64
C LYS A 499 -2.25 -20.58 -5.29
N SER A 500 -2.04 -21.09 -4.10
CA SER A 500 -0.85 -21.84 -3.73
C SER A 500 -0.79 -23.12 -4.56
N SER A 501 0.24 -23.29 -5.39
CA SER A 501 0.49 -24.53 -6.13
C SER A 501 1.30 -25.49 -5.27
N SER A 502 0.65 -26.57 -4.83
CA SER A 502 1.36 -27.79 -4.43
C SER A 502 1.82 -28.54 -5.70
N SER A 503 3.13 -28.71 -5.84
CA SER A 503 3.76 -29.46 -6.91
C SER A 503 3.49 -30.95 -6.77
N ALA A 504 2.89 -31.59 -7.77
CA ALA A 504 3.01 -33.01 -8.03
C ALA A 504 3.23 -33.25 -9.53
N ARG A 505 4.38 -33.82 -9.84
CA ARG A 505 4.85 -34.27 -11.15
C ARG A 505 4.06 -35.50 -11.60
N LYS A 506 3.55 -35.56 -12.85
CA LYS A 506 3.79 -36.64 -13.83
C LYS A 506 2.96 -36.53 -15.11
N SER A 507 3.66 -36.61 -16.20
CA SER A 507 3.54 -37.37 -17.47
C SER A 507 2.25 -37.29 -18.33
N SER A 508 2.47 -36.77 -19.53
CA SER A 508 2.03 -37.17 -20.89
C SER A 508 0.69 -37.88 -21.09
N SER A 509 -0.20 -37.30 -21.89
CA SER A 509 -0.57 -37.76 -23.26
C SER A 509 -1.86 -37.11 -23.77
N SER A 510 -1.80 -36.71 -25.04
CA SER A 510 -2.82 -36.64 -26.10
C SER A 510 -4.22 -36.08 -25.86
N SER A 511 -4.46 -34.96 -26.58
CA SER A 511 -5.64 -34.65 -27.42
C SER A 511 -7.03 -35.05 -26.95
N LYS A 512 -7.84 -34.04 -26.63
CA LYS A 512 -9.18 -33.75 -27.18
C LYS A 512 -9.72 -32.50 -26.51
N LYS A 513 -10.10 -31.51 -27.31
CA LYS A 513 -10.90 -30.37 -26.87
C LYS A 513 -12.23 -30.85 -26.29
N PRO A 514 -12.65 -30.41 -25.11
CA PRO A 514 -14.05 -30.39 -24.74
C PRO A 514 -14.60 -29.00 -25.07
N SER A 515 -15.63 -28.94 -25.86
CA SER A 515 -16.50 -27.79 -26.03
C SER A 515 -17.09 -27.41 -24.67
N ALA A 516 -16.73 -26.22 -24.18
CA ALA A 516 -17.33 -25.67 -22.98
C ALA A 516 -18.80 -25.33 -23.26
N ILE A 517 -19.70 -26.03 -22.59
CA ILE A 517 -21.11 -25.64 -22.51
C ILE A 517 -21.15 -24.38 -21.64
N VAL A 518 -21.31 -23.23 -22.28
CA VAL A 518 -21.59 -21.96 -21.59
C VAL A 518 -23.02 -22.07 -21.05
N LYS A 519 -23.17 -22.31 -19.74
CA LYS A 519 -24.46 -22.11 -19.07
C LYS A 519 -24.79 -20.62 -19.13
N LYS A 520 -25.82 -20.23 -19.87
CA LYS A 520 -26.41 -18.89 -19.80
C LYS A 520 -26.81 -18.61 -18.34
N PRO A 521 -26.52 -17.42 -17.80
CA PRO A 521 -27.03 -17.02 -16.49
C PRO A 521 -28.57 -17.10 -16.52
N ALA A 522 -29.14 -17.81 -15.55
CA ALA A 522 -30.58 -17.96 -15.47
C ALA A 522 -31.21 -16.60 -15.10
N ALA A 523 -32.30 -16.25 -15.78
CA ALA A 523 -33.13 -15.10 -15.42
C ALA A 523 -33.60 -15.23 -13.96
N ILE A 524 -33.58 -14.13 -13.20
CA ILE A 524 -34.06 -14.12 -11.82
C ILE A 524 -35.59 -14.10 -11.85
N ALA A 525 -36.24 -15.21 -11.51
CA ALA A 525 -37.68 -15.34 -11.52
C ALA A 525 -38.32 -14.58 -10.35
N GLY A 526 -39.41 -13.82 -10.62
CA GLY A 526 -40.23 -13.18 -9.60
C GLY A 526 -39.79 -11.79 -9.14
N VAL A 527 -38.90 -11.12 -9.88
CA VAL A 527 -38.33 -9.82 -9.52
C VAL A 527 -39.36 -8.68 -9.71
N GLN A 528 -39.59 -7.91 -8.65
CA GLN A 528 -40.29 -6.62 -8.70
C GLN A 528 -39.32 -5.54 -8.23
N GLY A 529 -38.98 -4.57 -9.09
CA GLY A 529 -38.06 -3.46 -8.82
C GLY A 529 -36.68 -3.61 -9.43
N PRO A 530 -35.87 -2.53 -9.45
CA PRO A 530 -34.54 -2.51 -10.01
C PRO A 530 -33.54 -3.34 -9.17
N ALA A 531 -32.42 -3.72 -9.77
CA ALA A 531 -31.32 -4.39 -9.06
C ALA A 531 -30.08 -3.51 -9.06
N ASP A 532 -29.40 -3.48 -7.95
CA ASP A 532 -28.11 -2.79 -7.80
C ASP A 532 -26.99 -3.65 -8.40
N VAL A 533 -26.07 -2.99 -9.08
CA VAL A 533 -24.90 -3.61 -9.71
C VAL A 533 -23.65 -3.14 -8.98
N PHE A 534 -22.82 -4.11 -8.63
CA PHE A 534 -21.53 -3.88 -8.00
C PHE A 534 -20.44 -4.60 -8.78
N ASP A 535 -19.22 -4.12 -8.70
CA ASP A 535 -18.06 -4.91 -9.12
C ASP A 535 -17.70 -5.97 -8.05
N MET A 536 -16.68 -6.77 -8.36
CA MET A 536 -16.19 -7.82 -7.42
C MET A 536 -15.55 -7.25 -6.16
N GLN A 537 -15.29 -5.96 -6.10
CA GLN A 537 -14.80 -5.23 -4.94
C GLN A 537 -15.93 -4.61 -4.11
N GLY A 538 -17.20 -4.85 -4.50
CA GLY A 538 -18.38 -4.32 -3.83
C GLY A 538 -18.68 -2.85 -4.13
N ARG A 539 -18.02 -2.24 -5.12
CA ARG A 539 -18.32 -0.86 -5.53
C ARG A 539 -19.63 -0.82 -6.31
N TYR A 540 -20.51 0.08 -5.92
CA TYR A 540 -21.75 0.32 -6.63
C TYR A 540 -21.48 0.97 -8.00
N LEU A 541 -21.94 0.34 -9.04
CA LEU A 541 -21.76 0.78 -10.43
C LEU A 541 -23.01 1.41 -11.02
N GLY A 542 -24.19 1.10 -10.47
CA GLY A 542 -25.46 1.60 -10.95
C GLY A 542 -26.59 0.60 -10.69
N THR A 543 -27.76 0.83 -11.31
CA THR A 543 -28.93 -0.04 -11.21
C THR A 543 -29.35 -0.57 -12.57
N LEU A 544 -29.76 -1.85 -12.63
CA LEU A 544 -30.47 -2.41 -13.77
C LEU A 544 -31.99 -2.32 -13.55
N PRO A 545 -32.77 -1.87 -14.53
CA PRO A 545 -34.22 -1.90 -14.48
C PRO A 545 -34.79 -3.31 -14.32
N ALA A 546 -35.94 -3.45 -13.68
CA ALA A 546 -36.57 -4.75 -13.39
C ALA A 546 -36.85 -5.59 -14.67
N GLU A 547 -37.12 -4.95 -15.76
CA GLU A 547 -37.35 -5.61 -17.05
C GLU A 547 -36.09 -6.29 -17.58
N THR A 548 -34.90 -5.74 -17.36
CA THR A 548 -33.63 -6.34 -17.82
C THR A 548 -33.25 -7.58 -17.03
N LEU A 549 -33.72 -7.71 -15.79
CA LEU A 549 -33.46 -8.88 -14.93
C LEU A 549 -34.24 -10.13 -15.38
N ARG A 550 -35.22 -9.98 -16.25
CA ARG A 550 -36.01 -11.07 -16.83
C ARG A 550 -35.42 -11.63 -18.12
N GLY A 551 -34.40 -10.95 -18.66
CA GLY A 551 -33.71 -11.30 -19.90
C GLY A 551 -32.27 -11.80 -19.69
N ASP A 552 -31.40 -11.50 -20.64
CA ASP A 552 -29.95 -11.79 -20.51
C ASP A 552 -29.27 -10.65 -19.72
N ILE A 553 -29.01 -10.93 -18.43
CA ILE A 553 -28.43 -9.95 -17.50
C ILE A 553 -27.00 -9.56 -17.96
N ALA A 554 -26.25 -10.48 -18.58
CA ALA A 554 -24.90 -10.19 -19.06
C ALA A 554 -24.92 -9.22 -20.26
N GLU A 555 -25.89 -9.36 -21.15
CA GLU A 555 -26.09 -8.44 -22.26
C GLU A 555 -26.53 -7.04 -21.78
N ALA A 556 -27.40 -6.98 -20.79
CA ALA A 556 -27.83 -5.72 -20.17
C ALA A 556 -26.69 -4.99 -19.45
N LEU A 557 -25.84 -5.72 -18.72
CA LEU A 557 -24.65 -5.18 -18.09
C LEU A 557 -23.65 -4.66 -19.12
N HIS A 558 -23.43 -5.41 -20.21
CA HIS A 558 -22.54 -4.98 -21.28
C HIS A 558 -23.06 -3.72 -21.98
N ALA A 559 -24.37 -3.64 -22.25
CA ALA A 559 -24.99 -2.47 -22.87
C ALA A 559 -24.89 -1.20 -21.98
N GLN A 560 -24.98 -1.36 -20.68
CA GLN A 560 -24.98 -0.23 -19.75
C GLN A 560 -23.57 0.22 -19.35
N PHE A 561 -22.66 -0.71 -19.07
CA PHE A 561 -21.33 -0.41 -18.52
C PHE A 561 -20.21 -0.53 -19.54
N GLN A 562 -20.45 -1.15 -20.71
CA GLN A 562 -19.52 -1.28 -21.85
C GLN A 562 -18.15 -1.90 -21.51
N VAL A 563 -18.06 -2.65 -20.43
CA VAL A 563 -16.82 -3.27 -19.95
C VAL A 563 -17.05 -4.77 -19.75
N ALA A 564 -16.16 -5.58 -20.28
CA ALA A 564 -16.12 -7.00 -19.97
C ALA A 564 -15.63 -7.20 -18.52
N GLY A 565 -16.28 -8.10 -17.77
CA GLY A 565 -15.93 -8.30 -16.37
C GLY A 565 -16.88 -9.22 -15.63
N ILE A 566 -16.66 -9.31 -14.31
CA ILE A 566 -17.55 -10.03 -13.41
C ILE A 566 -18.27 -9.00 -12.55
N TYR A 567 -19.59 -9.08 -12.49
CA TYR A 567 -20.46 -8.16 -11.77
C TYR A 567 -21.28 -8.90 -10.71
N LEU A 568 -21.56 -8.24 -9.62
CA LEU A 568 -22.52 -8.67 -8.60
C LEU A 568 -23.83 -7.90 -8.81
N VAL A 569 -24.88 -8.58 -9.18
CA VAL A 569 -26.22 -7.99 -9.37
C VAL A 569 -27.07 -8.35 -8.16
N ARG A 570 -27.44 -7.35 -7.36
CA ARG A 570 -28.21 -7.50 -6.12
C ARG A 570 -29.64 -7.01 -6.31
N HIS A 571 -30.59 -7.89 -6.09
CA HIS A 571 -32.01 -7.57 -6.02
C HIS A 571 -32.61 -8.01 -4.67
N GLY A 572 -32.98 -7.08 -3.83
CA GLY A 572 -33.44 -7.35 -2.48
C GLY A 572 -32.37 -8.09 -1.66
N LYS A 573 -32.68 -9.30 -1.23
CA LYS A 573 -31.76 -10.16 -0.47
C LYS A 573 -30.96 -11.15 -1.34
N THR A 574 -31.14 -11.13 -2.65
CA THR A 574 -30.49 -12.07 -3.57
C THR A 574 -29.39 -11.36 -4.32
N THR A 575 -28.18 -11.91 -4.29
CA THR A 575 -27.04 -11.47 -5.12
C THR A 575 -26.65 -12.57 -6.09
N GLN A 576 -26.46 -12.20 -7.36
CA GLN A 576 -26.02 -13.11 -8.41
C GLN A 576 -24.73 -12.57 -9.05
N GLN A 577 -23.76 -13.46 -9.23
CA GLN A 577 -22.56 -13.14 -9.98
C GLN A 577 -22.81 -13.36 -11.48
N VAL A 578 -22.51 -12.35 -12.29
CA VAL A 578 -22.71 -12.35 -13.74
C VAL A 578 -21.39 -12.03 -14.43
N THR A 579 -20.98 -12.88 -15.36
CA THR A 579 -19.79 -12.65 -16.18
C THR A 579 -20.19 -12.07 -17.52
N VAL A 580 -19.69 -10.88 -17.84
CA VAL A 580 -19.81 -10.20 -19.15
C VAL A 580 -18.51 -10.45 -19.91
N LYS A 581 -18.60 -10.96 -21.12
CA LYS A 581 -17.46 -11.30 -21.99
C LYS A 581 -17.20 -10.22 -23.01
#